data_50d8ae9ed22b2cde9a22ddcf9b429933
#
_entry.id   50d8ae9ed22b2cde9a22ddcf9b429933
#
_cell.length_a   1.000
_cell.length_b   1.000
_cell.length_c   1.000
_cell.angle_alpha   90.00
_cell.angle_beta   90.00
_cell.angle_gamma   90.00
#
_symmetry.space_group_name_H-M   'P 1'
#
loop_
_entity.id
_entity.type
_entity.pdbx_description
1 polymer ?
#
loop_
_entity_poly.entity_id
_entity_poly.type
_entity_poly.pdbx_seq_one_letter_code
_entity_poly.pdbx_strand_id
1 'polypeptide(L)'
;MSIFPFISPEILETEQSDELPLFREYAYDFENNKLLLFNGNTYLVEGNEALRIWIFKALTTERFRYTAYDSAFGSEIHTLIGSILNSEIVTSELKRFVIEALMVNPYISELSNFQFTRTQSGVQVEFDCTTVYGAMPVVWEAKEVRVA
;
A
#
# COMPACT_ATOMS: atom_id res chain seq x y z
N MET A 1 -23.59 -30.23 -26.83
CA MET A 1 -23.42 -29.85 -26.30
C MET A 1 -23.34 -29.63 -25.64
N SER A 2 -23.08 -29.58 -25.81
CA SER A 2 -22.82 -29.29 -25.26
C SER A 2 -22.72 -29.48 -24.41
N ILE A 3 -22.57 -30.07 -24.27
CA ILE A 3 -22.47 -30.25 -23.49
C ILE A 3 -22.15 -30.07 -22.78
N PHE A 4 -21.95 -29.96 -22.68
CA PHE A 4 -21.52 -29.50 -22.06
C PHE A 4 -21.82 -28.87 -21.64
N PRO A 5 -22.11 -29.30 -21.50
CA PRO A 5 -22.12 -28.40 -21.15
C PRO A 5 -21.99 -27.53 -21.11
N PHE A 6 -23.08 -27.39 -20.69
CA PHE A 6 -22.14 -26.44 -21.05
C PHE A 6 -22.24 -25.18 -20.31
N ILE A 7 -21.41 -25.06 -19.42
CA ILE A 7 -21.05 -23.74 -18.93
C ILE A 7 -20.22 -23.11 -20.00
N SER A 8 -20.71 -22.02 -20.55
CA SER A 8 -19.96 -21.29 -21.53
C SER A 8 -18.71 -20.72 -20.88
N PRO A 9 -17.52 -21.00 -21.43
CA PRO A 9 -16.29 -20.38 -20.92
C PRO A 9 -16.35 -18.85 -20.89
N GLU A 10 -17.11 -18.27 -21.79
CA GLU A 10 -17.28 -16.83 -21.87
C GLU A 10 -17.95 -16.26 -20.63
N ILE A 11 -18.93 -16.96 -20.07
CA ILE A 11 -19.60 -16.50 -18.86
C ILE A 11 -18.63 -16.53 -17.67
N LEU A 12 -17.83 -17.57 -17.59
CA LEU A 12 -16.85 -17.69 -16.52
C LEU A 12 -15.79 -16.60 -16.61
N GLU A 13 -15.34 -16.31 -17.81
CA GLU A 13 -14.36 -15.24 -18.01
C GLU A 13 -14.90 -13.87 -17.64
N THR A 14 -16.16 -13.61 -18.00
CA THR A 14 -16.79 -12.35 -17.68
C THR A 14 -16.95 -12.17 -16.17
N GLU A 15 -17.35 -13.21 -15.48
CA GLU A 15 -17.50 -13.15 -14.04
C GLU A 15 -16.16 -12.98 -13.33
N GLN A 16 -15.12 -13.59 -13.85
CA GLN A 16 -13.80 -13.50 -13.25
C GLN A 16 -13.13 -12.14 -13.52
N SER A 17 -13.45 -11.50 -14.64
CA SER A 17 -12.79 -10.26 -15.01
C SER A 17 -13.31 -9.04 -14.23
N ASP A 18 -14.53 -9.11 -13.71
CA ASP A 18 -15.16 -7.98 -13.04
C ASP A 18 -15.00 -7.96 -11.53
N GLU A 19 -14.58 -9.08 -10.95
CA GLU A 19 -14.45 -9.19 -9.51
C GLU A 19 -13.01 -9.42 -9.09
N LEU A 20 -12.52 -8.55 -8.22
CA LEU A 20 -11.25 -8.76 -7.56
C LEU A 20 -11.46 -9.77 -6.42
N PRO A 21 -10.55 -10.75 -6.27
CA PRO A 21 -10.63 -11.66 -5.14
C PRO A 21 -10.49 -10.90 -3.82
N LEU A 22 -10.94 -11.51 -2.74
CA LEU A 22 -10.80 -10.91 -1.42
C LEU A 22 -9.33 -10.66 -1.11
N PHE A 23 -8.99 -9.44 -0.75
CA PHE A 23 -7.61 -9.08 -0.47
C PHE A 23 -7.20 -9.59 0.92
N ARG A 24 -6.09 -10.32 0.97
CA ARG A 24 -5.57 -10.92 2.21
C ARG A 24 -4.10 -10.64 2.38
N GLU A 25 -3.69 -10.48 3.62
CA GLU A 25 -2.29 -10.35 4.01
C GLU A 25 -2.09 -11.04 5.34
N TYR A 26 -0.85 -11.43 5.64
CA TYR A 26 -0.53 -11.92 6.97
C TYR A 26 -0.52 -10.76 7.95
N ALA A 27 -1.11 -10.98 9.11
CA ALA A 27 -1.13 -9.97 10.17
C ALA A 27 0.30 -9.61 10.57
N TYR A 28 0.57 -8.31 10.66
CA TYR A 28 1.93 -7.80 10.85
C TYR A 28 1.93 -6.63 11.81
N ASP A 29 2.96 -6.60 12.67
CA ASP A 29 3.18 -5.53 13.63
C ASP A 29 4.35 -4.67 13.12
N PHE A 30 4.06 -3.46 12.67
CA PHE A 30 5.07 -2.55 12.13
C PHE A 30 5.86 -1.82 13.21
N GLU A 31 5.37 -1.77 14.44
CA GLU A 31 6.13 -1.18 15.55
C GLU A 31 7.30 -2.06 15.94
N ASN A 32 7.07 -3.35 16.01
CA ASN A 32 8.08 -4.33 16.38
C ASN A 32 8.67 -5.07 15.18
N ASN A 33 8.19 -4.76 13.99
CA ASN A 33 8.69 -5.29 12.72
C ASN A 33 8.68 -6.81 12.68
N LYS A 34 7.53 -7.40 13.00
CA LYS A 34 7.40 -8.86 13.04
C LYS A 34 5.98 -9.29 12.68
N LEU A 35 5.85 -10.53 12.25
CA LEU A 35 4.55 -11.14 12.02
C LEU A 35 3.83 -11.35 13.34
N LEU A 36 2.51 -11.11 13.35
CA LEU A 36 1.69 -11.41 14.51
C LEU A 36 1.32 -12.89 14.49
N LEU A 37 1.24 -13.48 15.68
CA LEU A 37 0.96 -14.90 15.83
C LEU A 37 -0.30 -15.11 16.67
N PHE A 38 -1.05 -16.15 16.31
CA PHE A 38 -2.16 -16.64 17.12
C PHE A 38 -1.93 -18.12 17.34
N ASN A 39 -1.82 -18.53 18.62
CA ASN A 39 -1.48 -19.91 19.00
C ASN A 39 -0.20 -20.41 18.31
N GLY A 40 0.79 -19.52 18.18
CA GLY A 40 2.09 -19.85 17.60
C GLY A 40 2.13 -19.87 16.09
N ASN A 41 1.03 -19.57 15.42
CA ASN A 41 0.95 -19.59 13.95
C ASN A 41 0.62 -18.20 13.40
N THR A 42 1.16 -17.90 12.22
CA THR A 42 0.76 -16.69 11.48
C THR A 42 -0.70 -16.83 11.06
N TYR A 43 -1.36 -15.71 10.86
CA TYR A 43 -2.75 -15.72 10.41
C TYR A 43 -3.00 -14.60 9.42
N LEU A 44 -4.03 -14.78 8.61
CA LEU A 44 -4.40 -13.82 7.56
C LEU A 44 -5.47 -12.86 8.06
N VAL A 45 -5.37 -11.61 7.62
CA VAL A 45 -6.41 -10.61 7.76
C VAL A 45 -6.92 -10.25 6.37
N GLU A 46 -8.09 -9.62 6.30
CA GLU A 46 -8.80 -9.43 5.03
C GLU A 46 -9.28 -7.99 4.88
N GLY A 47 -9.58 -7.62 3.63
CA GLY A 47 -10.19 -6.34 3.33
C GLY A 47 -9.29 -5.15 3.62
N ASN A 48 -9.86 -4.10 4.19
CA ASN A 48 -9.11 -2.88 4.47
C ASN A 48 -7.99 -3.08 5.48
N GLU A 49 -8.15 -3.99 6.42
CA GLU A 49 -7.08 -4.31 7.37
C GLU A 49 -5.87 -4.88 6.63
N ALA A 50 -6.10 -5.79 5.69
CA ALA A 50 -5.05 -6.36 4.87
C ALA A 50 -4.43 -5.30 3.95
N LEU A 51 -5.24 -4.42 3.38
CA LEU A 51 -4.75 -3.35 2.52
C LEU A 51 -3.87 -2.36 3.30
N ARG A 52 -4.21 -2.07 4.55
CA ARG A 52 -3.36 -1.22 5.39
C ARG A 52 -1.97 -1.81 5.56
N ILE A 53 -1.89 -3.12 5.76
CA ILE A 53 -0.61 -3.81 5.87
C ILE A 53 0.16 -3.71 4.56
N TRP A 54 -0.51 -3.95 3.44
CA TRP A 54 0.12 -3.82 2.13
C TRP A 54 0.65 -2.40 1.89
N ILE A 55 -0.14 -1.38 2.27
CA ILE A 55 0.26 0.02 2.14
C ILE A 55 1.56 0.28 2.90
N PHE A 56 1.63 -0.16 4.15
CA PHE A 56 2.83 0.06 4.96
C PHE A 56 4.04 -0.65 4.37
N LYS A 57 3.86 -1.86 3.87
CA LYS A 57 4.93 -2.60 3.21
C LYS A 57 5.40 -1.89 1.94
N ALA A 58 4.47 -1.40 1.13
CA ALA A 58 4.80 -0.70 -0.10
C ALA A 58 5.56 0.59 0.16
N LEU A 59 5.14 1.36 1.17
CA LEU A 59 5.78 2.63 1.50
C LEU A 59 7.17 2.46 2.12
N THR A 60 7.40 1.38 2.87
CA THR A 60 8.68 1.12 3.51
C THR A 60 9.68 0.37 2.63
N THR A 61 9.23 -0.27 1.57
CA THR A 61 10.09 -1.03 0.67
C THR A 61 10.69 -0.13 -0.40
N GLU A 62 11.99 -0.15 -0.57
CA GLU A 62 12.65 0.61 -1.64
C GLU A 62 12.34 -0.05 -2.98
N ARG A 63 11.78 0.74 -3.88
CA ARG A 63 11.42 0.28 -5.21
C ARG A 63 12.68 -0.07 -6.00
N PHE A 64 12.62 -1.14 -6.77
CA PHE A 64 13.71 -1.66 -7.60
C PHE A 64 14.86 -2.32 -6.83
N ARG A 65 14.81 -2.32 -5.51
CA ARG A 65 15.92 -2.87 -4.72
C ARG A 65 15.90 -4.38 -4.63
N TYR A 66 14.72 -4.98 -4.55
CA TYR A 66 14.58 -6.41 -4.29
C TYR A 66 14.09 -7.13 -5.54
N THR A 67 14.84 -8.15 -5.97
CA THR A 67 14.46 -8.93 -7.16
C THR A 67 13.22 -9.79 -6.94
N ALA A 68 12.87 -10.05 -5.67
CA ALA A 68 11.68 -10.83 -5.34
C ALA A 68 10.37 -10.07 -5.62
N TYR A 69 10.45 -8.75 -5.74
CA TYR A 69 9.28 -7.92 -5.98
C TYR A 69 9.24 -7.44 -7.42
N ASP A 70 8.01 -7.27 -7.91
CA ASP A 70 7.74 -6.61 -9.17
C ASP A 70 8.33 -5.19 -9.14
N SER A 71 8.78 -4.71 -10.28
CA SER A 71 9.31 -3.35 -10.42
C SER A 71 8.30 -2.25 -10.08
N ALA A 72 7.00 -2.58 -10.07
CA ALA A 72 5.95 -1.64 -9.68
C ALA A 72 5.77 -1.57 -8.16
N PHE A 73 6.32 -2.52 -7.41
CA PHE A 73 6.14 -2.56 -5.97
C PHE A 73 7.19 -1.72 -5.24
N GLY A 74 6.74 -1.01 -4.21
CA GLY A 74 7.61 -0.20 -3.38
C GLY A 74 7.51 1.29 -3.68
N SER A 75 8.30 2.08 -2.98
CA SER A 75 8.29 3.53 -3.13
C SER A 75 9.68 4.07 -3.37
N GLU A 76 9.75 5.29 -3.87
CA GLU A 76 11.01 6.00 -4.07
C GLU A 76 11.25 7.03 -2.97
N ILE A 77 10.55 6.94 -1.86
CA ILE A 77 10.69 7.85 -0.70
C ILE A 77 12.11 7.85 -0.17
N HIS A 78 12.80 6.73 -0.26
CA HIS A 78 14.20 6.62 0.18
C HIS A 78 15.11 7.62 -0.54
N THR A 79 14.74 8.11 -1.71
CA THR A 79 15.55 9.09 -2.44
C THR A 79 15.57 10.46 -1.76
N LEU A 80 14.64 10.71 -0.85
CA LEU A 80 14.61 11.94 -0.06
C LEU A 80 15.50 11.89 1.17
N ILE A 81 15.93 10.69 1.56
CA ILE A 81 16.79 10.50 2.73
C ILE A 81 18.19 11.05 2.40
N GLY A 82 18.72 11.88 3.31
CA GLY A 82 20.03 12.49 3.13
C GLY A 82 20.00 13.83 2.41
N SER A 83 18.86 14.23 1.89
CA SER A 83 18.68 15.54 1.27
C SER A 83 17.99 16.50 2.26
N ILE A 84 18.36 17.78 2.19
CA ILE A 84 17.71 18.81 3.00
C ILE A 84 17.03 19.78 2.03
N LEU A 85 15.72 19.66 1.92
CA LEU A 85 14.91 20.43 1.00
C LEU A 85 13.88 21.26 1.77
N ASN A 86 13.33 22.29 1.15
CA ASN A 86 12.30 23.08 1.82
C ASN A 86 10.99 22.27 1.92
N SER A 87 10.10 22.71 2.82
CA SER A 87 8.90 21.95 3.13
C SER A 87 7.97 21.76 1.93
N GLU A 88 7.89 22.73 1.05
CA GLU A 88 7.02 22.61 -0.13
C GLU A 88 7.51 21.51 -1.07
N ILE A 89 8.81 21.44 -1.29
CA ILE A 89 9.40 20.41 -2.14
C ILE A 89 9.22 19.05 -1.49
N VAL A 90 9.51 18.93 -0.19
CA VAL A 90 9.39 17.66 0.53
C VAL A 90 7.95 17.14 0.50
N THR A 91 6.97 17.99 0.84
CA THR A 91 5.58 17.55 0.85
C THR A 91 5.08 17.19 -0.54
N SER A 92 5.48 17.94 -1.55
CA SER A 92 5.11 17.67 -2.93
C SER A 92 5.69 16.34 -3.40
N GLU A 93 6.97 16.08 -3.11
CA GLU A 93 7.61 14.83 -3.50
C GLU A 93 7.08 13.64 -2.72
N LEU A 94 6.86 13.79 -1.41
CA LEU A 94 6.26 12.73 -0.60
C LEU A 94 4.89 12.35 -1.12
N LYS A 95 4.05 13.34 -1.41
CA LYS A 95 2.72 13.09 -1.97
C LYS A 95 2.82 12.32 -3.27
N ARG A 96 3.70 12.76 -4.17
CA ARG A 96 3.89 12.10 -5.46
C ARG A 96 4.34 10.66 -5.30
N PHE A 97 5.32 10.43 -4.44
CA PHE A 97 5.85 9.08 -4.21
C PHE A 97 4.82 8.15 -3.57
N VAL A 98 4.02 8.68 -2.64
CA VAL A 98 2.94 7.88 -2.03
C VAL A 98 1.91 7.48 -3.08
N ILE A 99 1.49 8.43 -3.91
CA ILE A 99 0.51 8.15 -4.96
C ILE A 99 1.07 7.11 -5.95
N GLU A 100 2.31 7.27 -6.40
CA GLU A 100 2.94 6.32 -7.31
C GLU A 100 3.05 4.93 -6.70
N ALA A 101 3.38 4.85 -5.41
CA ALA A 101 3.55 3.57 -4.75
C ALA A 101 2.23 2.82 -4.56
N LEU A 102 1.15 3.53 -4.28
CA LEU A 102 -0.11 2.91 -3.88
C LEU A 102 -1.10 2.71 -5.02
N MET A 103 -1.11 3.63 -5.99
CA MET A 103 -2.12 3.56 -7.08
C MET A 103 -1.87 2.43 -8.07
N VAL A 104 -0.78 1.70 -7.96
CA VAL A 104 -0.58 0.48 -8.75
C VAL A 104 -1.46 -0.67 -8.26
N ASN A 105 -2.01 -0.53 -7.06
CA ASN A 105 -2.87 -1.57 -6.46
C ASN A 105 -4.31 -1.39 -6.97
N PRO A 106 -4.87 -2.39 -7.66
CA PRO A 106 -6.21 -2.25 -8.23
C PRO A 106 -7.33 -2.15 -7.19
N TYR A 107 -7.05 -2.48 -5.93
CA TYR A 107 -8.03 -2.35 -4.84
C TYR A 107 -8.14 -0.93 -4.32
N ILE A 108 -7.20 -0.04 -4.67
CA ILE A 108 -7.19 1.35 -4.23
C ILE A 108 -7.71 2.21 -5.36
N SER A 109 -8.78 2.98 -5.10
CA SER A 109 -9.40 3.82 -6.13
C SER A 109 -9.00 5.29 -6.02
N GLU A 110 -8.74 5.77 -4.81
CA GLU A 110 -8.46 7.19 -4.62
C GLU A 110 -7.66 7.43 -3.35
N LEU A 111 -6.78 8.42 -3.40
CA LEU A 111 -6.05 8.94 -2.24
C LEU A 111 -6.36 10.43 -2.14
N SER A 112 -6.72 10.90 -0.94
CA SER A 112 -7.15 12.27 -0.75
C SER A 112 -6.82 12.80 0.65
N ASN A 113 -7.00 14.09 0.85
CA ASN A 113 -6.84 14.77 2.15
C ASN A 113 -5.46 14.56 2.76
N PHE A 114 -4.41 14.76 1.96
CA PHE A 114 -3.04 14.62 2.43
C PHE A 114 -2.69 15.72 3.42
N GLN A 115 -2.09 15.31 4.54
CA GLN A 115 -1.55 16.23 5.55
C GLN A 115 -0.15 15.75 5.93
N PHE A 116 0.74 16.71 6.16
CA PHE A 116 2.15 16.44 6.46
C PHE A 116 2.54 17.16 7.73
N THR A 117 3.17 16.44 8.66
CA THR A 117 3.60 16.99 9.94
C THR A 117 5.04 16.60 10.20
N ARG A 118 5.88 17.58 10.49
CA ARG A 118 7.26 17.32 10.85
C ARG A 118 7.32 16.62 12.21
N THR A 119 8.14 15.58 12.29
CA THR A 119 8.40 14.85 13.53
C THR A 119 9.88 14.87 13.84
N GLN A 120 10.28 14.38 15.01
CA GLN A 120 11.69 14.30 15.36
C GLN A 120 12.46 13.33 14.47
N SER A 121 11.80 12.28 13.98
CA SER A 121 12.44 11.24 13.20
C SER A 121 12.20 11.36 11.70
N GLY A 122 11.32 12.27 11.27
CA GLY A 122 11.03 12.43 9.85
C GLY A 122 9.81 13.29 9.59
N VAL A 123 8.94 12.82 8.69
CA VAL A 123 7.70 13.52 8.33
C VAL A 123 6.54 12.53 8.41
N GLN A 124 5.53 12.87 9.19
CA GLN A 124 4.31 12.07 9.26
C GLN A 124 3.39 12.45 8.11
N VAL A 125 2.90 11.45 7.40
CA VAL A 125 1.99 11.61 6.28
C VAL A 125 0.66 11.01 6.67
N GLU A 126 -0.41 11.80 6.54
CA GLU A 126 -1.77 11.32 6.77
C GLU A 126 -2.57 11.52 5.49
N PHE A 127 -3.41 10.56 5.17
CA PHE A 127 -4.30 10.67 4.01
C PHE A 127 -5.46 9.70 4.16
N ASP A 128 -6.51 9.96 3.37
CA ASP A 128 -7.64 9.06 3.26
C ASP A 128 -7.47 8.18 2.04
N CYS A 129 -7.61 6.90 2.23
CA CYS A 129 -7.48 5.91 1.17
C CYS A 129 -8.84 5.28 0.92
N THR A 130 -9.37 5.46 -0.29
CA THR A 130 -10.63 4.84 -0.70
C THR A 130 -10.31 3.58 -1.47
N THR A 131 -10.87 2.47 -1.01
CA THR A 131 -10.64 1.15 -1.61
C THR A 131 -11.95 0.54 -2.04
N VAL A 132 -11.89 -0.62 -2.66
CA VAL A 132 -13.10 -1.37 -3.01
C VAL A 132 -13.92 -1.77 -1.77
N TYR A 133 -13.34 -1.69 -0.57
CA TYR A 133 -14.01 -1.99 0.69
C TYR A 133 -14.46 -0.76 1.46
N GLY A 134 -14.24 0.43 0.91
CA GLY A 134 -14.60 1.69 1.54
C GLY A 134 -13.40 2.53 1.92
N ALA A 135 -13.66 3.70 2.49
CA ALA A 135 -12.60 4.64 2.85
C ALA A 135 -11.98 4.27 4.20
N MET A 136 -10.69 4.50 4.32
CA MET A 136 -9.99 4.36 5.60
C MET A 136 -8.91 5.43 5.73
N PRO A 137 -8.70 5.94 6.96
CA PRO A 137 -7.58 6.86 7.19
C PRO A 137 -6.27 6.08 7.30
N VAL A 138 -5.20 6.66 6.78
CA VAL A 138 -3.86 6.08 6.88
C VAL A 138 -2.93 7.12 7.46
N VAL A 139 -2.15 6.72 8.46
CA VAL A 139 -1.12 7.56 9.07
C VAL A 139 0.19 6.77 9.00
N TRP A 140 1.20 7.37 8.37
CA TRP A 140 2.48 6.71 8.20
C TRP A 140 3.60 7.72 8.34
N GLU A 141 4.72 7.33 8.93
CA GLU A 141 5.86 8.21 9.12
C GLU A 141 6.99 7.86 8.13
N ALA A 142 7.39 8.88 7.35
CA ALA A 142 8.55 8.77 6.48
C ALA A 142 9.78 9.09 7.34
N LYS A 143 10.40 8.04 7.87
CA LYS A 143 11.55 8.19 8.77
C LYS A 143 12.77 8.68 8.01
N GLU A 144 13.58 9.50 8.68
CA GLU A 144 14.84 10.05 8.17
C GLU A 144 14.69 11.02 6.99
N VAL A 145 13.48 11.37 6.61
CA VAL A 145 13.22 12.45 5.66
C VAL A 145 13.29 13.77 6.43
N ARG A 146 14.10 14.70 5.96
CA ARG A 146 14.33 15.95 6.65
C ARG A 146 13.84 17.14 5.86
N VAL A 147 13.38 18.15 6.61
CA VAL A 147 12.90 19.41 6.04
C VAL A 147 13.83 20.53 6.52
N ALA A 148 14.23 21.39 5.59
CA ALA A 148 15.10 22.54 5.90
C ALA A 148 14.36 23.59 6.77
#